data_98013b90a8391215905ced6505ae7a95
#
_entry.id   98013b90a8391215905ced6505ae7a95
#
_cell.length_a   1.000
_cell.length_b   1.000
_cell.length_c   1.000
_cell.angle_alpha   90.00
_cell.angle_beta   90.00
_cell.angle_gamma   90.00
#
_symmetry.space_group_name_H-M   'P 1'
#
loop_
_entity.id
_entity.type
_entity.pdbx_description
1 polymer ?
#
loop_
_entity_poly.entity_id
_entity_poly.type
_entity_poly.pdbx_seq_one_letter_code
_entity_poly.pdbx_strand_id
1 'polypeptide(L)'
;RGNITANNIVVATHYPIMNAPGYYFMKMHQERLYVIALENADNVNGMYIDVEKNGCSFRNYKDLLLLGAIDQRTGENEKGGCYDKLRKIAKDLYPNSKEKYHLSAQDCMTIDKIPYIGKYSDKTPNIYVATGFNKWGMTSSMVSAMIISDMILDKENDFSEIFSPKRFDLSLSI
;
A
#
# COMPACT_ATOMS: atom_id res chain seq x y z
N ARG A 1 0.91 21.44 19.90
CA ARG A 1 -0.24 21.47 18.96
C ARG A 1 -0.36 22.90 18.43
N GLY A 2 -0.60 23.05 17.12
CA GLY A 2 -0.76 24.34 16.44
C GLY A 2 -1.72 24.21 15.27
N ASN A 3 -2.18 25.35 14.76
CA ASN A 3 -3.02 25.44 13.58
C ASN A 3 -2.15 25.89 12.39
N ILE A 4 -2.38 25.27 11.23
CA ILE A 4 -1.76 25.68 9.97
C ILE A 4 -2.89 26.04 9.01
N THR A 5 -2.79 27.20 8.37
CA THR A 5 -3.71 27.62 7.31
C THR A 5 -2.99 27.47 5.96
N ALA A 6 -3.64 26.85 4.99
CA ALA A 6 -3.09 26.62 3.65
C ALA A 6 -4.19 26.78 2.59
N ASN A 7 -3.80 27.18 1.38
CA ASN A 7 -4.72 27.28 0.24
C ASN A 7 -5.16 25.87 -0.24
N ASN A 8 -4.26 24.91 -0.20
CA ASN A 8 -4.51 23.54 -0.61
C ASN A 8 -3.99 22.56 0.45
N ILE A 9 -4.69 21.44 0.61
CA ILE A 9 -4.33 20.35 1.53
C ILE A 9 -4.25 19.05 0.74
N VAL A 10 -3.16 18.31 0.89
CA VAL A 10 -3.01 16.97 0.32
C VAL A 10 -3.03 15.93 1.44
N VAL A 11 -4.03 15.04 1.39
CA VAL A 11 -4.18 13.91 2.32
C VAL A 11 -3.42 12.72 1.74
N ALA A 12 -2.17 12.56 2.14
CA ALA A 12 -1.28 11.48 1.73
C ALA A 12 -0.90 10.59 2.92
N THR A 13 -1.87 10.29 3.78
CA THR A 13 -1.68 9.60 5.06
C THR A 13 -1.85 8.08 4.97
N HIS A 14 -1.57 7.51 3.81
CA HIS A 14 -1.77 6.11 3.46
C HIS A 14 -3.27 5.74 3.46
N TYR A 15 -3.89 5.55 4.61
CA TYR A 15 -5.35 5.56 4.75
C TYR A 15 -5.80 7.00 5.08
N PRO A 16 -6.82 7.55 4.39
CA PRO A 16 -7.28 8.91 4.63
C PRO A 16 -7.76 9.10 6.08
N ILE A 17 -7.22 10.10 6.76
CA ILE A 17 -7.59 10.43 8.16
C ILE A 17 -9.01 10.98 8.31
N MET A 18 -9.59 11.49 7.22
CA MET A 18 -10.96 11.95 7.15
C MET A 18 -11.80 10.92 6.40
N ASN A 19 -12.93 10.52 6.95
CA ASN A 19 -13.81 9.57 6.27
C ASN A 19 -14.92 10.26 5.47
N ALA A 20 -15.50 11.32 5.99
CA ALA A 20 -16.53 12.09 5.31
C ALA A 20 -15.95 13.42 4.77
N PRO A 21 -16.38 13.86 3.57
CA PRO A 21 -17.40 13.28 2.70
C PRO A 21 -16.88 12.23 1.68
N GLY A 22 -15.62 11.80 1.74
CA GLY A 22 -15.01 10.90 0.74
C GLY A 22 -15.46 9.43 0.84
N TYR A 23 -15.88 8.99 2.04
CA TYR A 23 -16.36 7.62 2.33
C TYR A 23 -15.40 6.51 1.88
N TYR A 24 -14.09 6.71 2.09
CA TYR A 24 -13.04 5.79 1.61
C TYR A 24 -13.13 4.39 2.22
N PHE A 25 -13.71 4.25 3.43
CA PHE A 25 -13.96 2.96 4.06
C PHE A 25 -14.90 2.05 3.26
N MET A 26 -15.72 2.61 2.35
CA MET A 26 -16.59 1.85 1.44
C MET A 26 -15.88 1.46 0.15
N LYS A 27 -14.75 2.06 -0.16
CA LYS A 27 -14.03 1.94 -1.43
C LYS A 27 -12.73 1.14 -1.31
N MET A 28 -12.28 0.90 -0.08
CA MET A 28 -10.99 0.27 0.20
C MET A 28 -11.09 -0.64 1.42
N HIS A 29 -10.21 -1.62 1.45
CA HIS A 29 -9.91 -2.43 2.63
C HIS A 29 -8.41 -2.43 2.88
N GLN A 30 -7.97 -2.96 4.01
CA GLN A 30 -6.55 -3.10 4.33
C GLN A 30 -6.15 -4.56 4.30
N GLU A 31 -5.01 -4.84 3.67
CA GLU A 31 -4.32 -6.11 3.75
C GLU A 31 -3.03 -5.95 4.52
N ARG A 32 -2.66 -6.98 5.26
CA ARG A 32 -1.41 -7.02 6.03
C ARG A 32 -0.46 -8.02 5.43
N LEU A 33 0.74 -7.56 5.10
CA LEU A 33 1.88 -8.35 4.69
C LEU A 33 2.84 -8.52 5.86
N TYR A 34 3.44 -9.70 5.98
CA TYR A 34 4.46 -10.02 6.99
C TYR A 34 5.82 -10.17 6.34
N VAL A 35 6.85 -9.66 6.99
CA VAL A 35 8.23 -9.72 6.52
C VAL A 35 9.13 -10.13 7.67
N ILE A 36 10.09 -11.02 7.39
CA ILE A 36 11.20 -11.34 8.28
C ILE A 36 12.52 -10.98 7.61
N ALA A 37 13.48 -10.56 8.41
CA ALA A 37 14.84 -10.27 7.99
C ALA A 37 15.77 -11.37 8.51
N LEU A 38 16.41 -12.06 7.60
CA LEU A 38 17.25 -13.23 7.86
C LEU A 38 18.73 -12.86 7.72
N GLU A 39 19.53 -13.19 8.73
CA GLU A 39 20.98 -13.25 8.63
C GLU A 39 21.43 -14.67 8.23
N ASN A 40 22.62 -14.81 7.68
CA ASN A 40 23.18 -16.08 7.16
C ASN A 40 22.31 -16.73 6.06
N ALA A 41 21.61 -15.92 5.30
CA ALA A 41 20.92 -16.34 4.09
C ALA A 41 21.69 -15.86 2.85
N ASP A 42 21.63 -16.63 1.78
CA ASP A 42 22.33 -16.31 0.54
C ASP A 42 21.83 -14.99 -0.07
N ASN A 43 22.74 -14.30 -0.77
CA ASN A 43 22.38 -13.10 -1.51
C ASN A 43 21.66 -13.52 -2.81
N VAL A 44 20.42 -13.05 -2.96
CA VAL A 44 19.60 -13.34 -4.16
C VAL A 44 19.95 -12.47 -5.37
N ASN A 45 20.87 -11.49 -5.21
CA ASN A 45 21.35 -10.62 -6.29
C ASN A 45 20.24 -9.93 -7.10
N GLY A 46 19.11 -9.61 -6.45
CA GLY A 46 17.97 -8.98 -7.11
C GLY A 46 16.80 -8.75 -6.19
N MET A 47 15.71 -8.36 -6.80
CA MET A 47 14.40 -8.23 -6.15
C MET A 47 13.42 -9.14 -6.86
N TYR A 48 12.79 -10.02 -6.13
CA TYR A 48 11.88 -11.03 -6.68
C TYR A 48 10.54 -10.95 -5.96
N ILE A 49 9.49 -11.12 -6.72
CA ILE A 49 8.13 -11.24 -6.22
C ILE A 49 7.42 -12.35 -6.98
N ASP A 50 6.79 -13.24 -6.25
CA ASP A 50 5.91 -14.26 -6.81
C ASP A 50 4.55 -13.63 -7.15
N VAL A 51 3.92 -14.12 -8.20
CA VAL A 51 2.58 -13.68 -8.65
C VAL A 51 1.46 -14.57 -8.11
N GLU A 52 1.81 -15.70 -7.50
CA GLU A 52 0.85 -16.60 -6.87
C GLU A 52 0.24 -16.00 -5.61
N LYS A 53 -0.97 -16.46 -5.25
CA LYS A 53 -1.62 -16.06 -4.01
C LYS A 53 -0.79 -16.52 -2.80
N ASN A 54 -0.46 -15.61 -1.90
CA ASN A 54 0.48 -15.81 -0.79
C ASN A 54 1.92 -16.15 -1.24
N GLY A 55 2.27 -15.79 -2.46
CA GLY A 55 3.62 -15.89 -2.98
C GLY A 55 4.64 -15.12 -2.15
N CYS A 56 5.91 -15.49 -2.32
CA CYS A 56 6.99 -14.87 -1.57
C CYS A 56 7.59 -13.68 -2.31
N SER A 57 8.12 -12.73 -1.56
CA SER A 57 9.01 -11.69 -2.07
C SER A 57 10.37 -11.78 -1.40
N PHE A 58 11.42 -11.53 -2.17
CA PHE A 58 12.80 -11.62 -1.73
C PHE A 58 13.59 -10.40 -2.17
N ARG A 59 14.37 -9.84 -1.27
CA ARG A 59 15.41 -8.86 -1.59
C ARG A 59 16.46 -8.79 -0.50
N ASN A 60 17.67 -8.45 -0.85
CA ASN A 60 18.69 -8.16 0.14
C ASN A 60 18.65 -6.69 0.59
N TYR A 61 18.96 -6.48 1.85
CA TYR A 61 19.27 -5.18 2.43
C TYR A 61 20.51 -5.34 3.31
N LYS A 62 21.62 -4.79 2.85
CA LYS A 62 22.93 -5.06 3.46
C LYS A 62 23.18 -6.57 3.54
N ASP A 63 23.49 -7.07 4.72
CA ASP A 63 23.80 -8.49 4.99
C ASP A 63 22.54 -9.32 5.29
N LEU A 64 21.36 -8.74 5.17
CA LEU A 64 20.10 -9.40 5.47
C LEU A 64 19.33 -9.75 4.20
N LEU A 65 18.69 -10.91 4.20
CA LEU A 65 17.66 -11.25 3.25
C LEU A 65 16.29 -10.89 3.86
N LEU A 66 15.54 -10.06 3.18
CA LEU A 66 14.15 -9.76 3.52
C LEU A 66 13.25 -10.75 2.77
N LEU A 67 12.53 -11.56 3.53
CA LEU A 67 11.52 -12.51 3.04
C LEU A 67 10.15 -12.01 3.46
N GLY A 68 9.32 -11.69 2.47
CA GLY A 68 7.92 -11.30 2.68
C GLY A 68 6.98 -12.35 2.12
N ALA A 69 5.90 -12.64 2.83
CA ALA A 69 4.79 -13.49 2.37
C ALA A 69 3.58 -13.35 3.31
N ILE A 70 2.55 -14.15 3.05
CA ILE A 70 1.37 -14.29 3.91
C ILE A 70 0.57 -13.00 3.95
N ASP A 71 -0.07 -12.68 2.83
CA ASP A 71 -1.05 -11.60 2.74
C ASP A 71 -2.38 -12.03 3.36
N GLN A 72 -2.98 -11.15 4.14
CA GLN A 72 -4.32 -11.38 4.66
C GLN A 72 -5.07 -10.06 4.85
N ARG A 73 -6.37 -10.10 4.69
CA ARG A 73 -7.21 -8.95 5.00
C ARG A 73 -7.12 -8.65 6.49
N THR A 74 -6.89 -7.39 6.83
CA THR A 74 -6.78 -6.96 8.23
C THR A 74 -8.11 -7.16 8.94
N GLY A 75 -8.04 -7.80 10.11
CA GLY A 75 -9.22 -8.12 10.94
C GLY A 75 -9.85 -9.50 10.68
N GLU A 76 -9.45 -10.23 9.63
CA GLU A 76 -10.01 -11.56 9.36
C GLU A 76 -9.32 -12.70 10.13
N ASN A 77 -8.04 -12.52 10.47
CA ASN A 77 -7.29 -13.55 11.19
C ASN A 77 -7.18 -13.25 12.68
N GLU A 78 -8.07 -13.82 13.45
CA GLU A 78 -8.05 -13.73 14.91
C GLU A 78 -7.09 -14.75 15.58
N LYS A 79 -6.69 -15.80 14.85
CA LYS A 79 -5.86 -16.89 15.40
C LYS A 79 -4.35 -16.60 15.38
N GLY A 80 -3.92 -15.58 14.65
CA GLY A 80 -2.49 -15.27 14.50
C GLY A 80 -1.72 -16.31 13.66
N GLY A 81 -0.44 -16.55 14.00
CA GLY A 81 0.41 -17.59 13.39
C GLY A 81 0.99 -17.26 12.02
N CYS A 82 0.83 -16.03 11.51
CA CYS A 82 1.38 -15.64 10.21
C CYS A 82 2.91 -15.63 10.19
N TYR A 83 3.52 -15.14 11.24
CA TYR A 83 4.99 -15.20 11.37
C TYR A 83 5.50 -16.63 11.47
N ASP A 84 4.78 -17.56 12.12
CA ASP A 84 5.21 -18.94 12.23
C ASP A 84 5.18 -19.66 10.88
N LYS A 85 4.18 -19.35 10.05
CA LYS A 85 4.13 -19.83 8.66
C LYS A 85 5.32 -19.27 7.85
N LEU A 86 5.61 -17.99 8.01
CA LEU A 86 6.72 -17.34 7.31
C LEU A 86 8.08 -17.89 7.77
N ARG A 87 8.25 -18.16 9.07
CA ARG A 87 9.43 -18.82 9.65
C ARG A 87 9.62 -20.23 9.10
N LYS A 88 8.52 -20.97 8.90
CA LYS A 88 8.58 -22.29 8.27
C LYS A 88 9.09 -22.19 6.83
N ILE A 89 8.56 -21.28 6.03
CA ILE A 89 9.04 -21.02 4.67
C ILE A 89 10.54 -20.68 4.67
N ALA A 90 10.94 -19.78 5.59
CA ALA A 90 12.35 -19.41 5.72
C ALA A 90 13.25 -20.59 6.05
N LYS A 91 12.81 -21.48 6.95
CA LYS A 91 13.56 -22.66 7.32
C LYS A 91 13.69 -23.68 6.19
N ASP A 92 12.64 -23.81 5.38
CA ASP A 92 12.62 -24.73 4.24
C ASP A 92 13.53 -24.22 3.12
N LEU A 93 13.56 -22.91 2.85
CA LEU A 93 14.37 -22.31 1.78
C LEU A 93 15.80 -21.97 2.21
N TYR A 94 16.00 -21.57 3.44
CA TYR A 94 17.29 -21.09 4.01
C TYR A 94 17.54 -21.74 5.36
N PRO A 95 17.84 -23.04 5.44
CA PRO A 95 17.91 -23.80 6.69
C PRO A 95 18.97 -23.30 7.68
N ASN A 96 20.02 -22.63 7.19
CA ASN A 96 21.11 -22.07 8.01
C ASN A 96 20.86 -20.60 8.41
N SER A 97 19.77 -20.02 7.96
CA SER A 97 19.45 -18.62 8.27
C SER A 97 18.90 -18.48 9.69
N LYS A 98 18.99 -17.25 10.21
CA LYS A 98 18.46 -16.88 11.52
C LYS A 98 17.67 -15.60 11.41
N GLU A 99 16.45 -15.59 11.95
CA GLU A 99 15.64 -14.37 12.02
C GLU A 99 16.30 -13.34 12.94
N LYS A 100 16.53 -12.15 12.42
CA LYS A 100 17.07 -11.03 13.18
C LYS A 100 16.00 -10.01 13.52
N TYR A 101 15.12 -9.72 12.56
CA TYR A 101 13.99 -8.79 12.73
C TYR A 101 12.75 -9.33 12.04
N HIS A 102 11.61 -8.86 12.50
CA HIS A 102 10.35 -9.05 11.79
C HIS A 102 9.52 -7.77 11.84
N LEU A 103 8.71 -7.59 10.82
CA LEU A 103 7.80 -6.45 10.71
C LEU A 103 6.56 -6.85 9.93
N SER A 104 5.51 -6.08 10.10
CA SER A 104 4.35 -6.16 9.22
C SER A 104 3.94 -4.76 8.78
N ALA A 105 3.40 -4.66 7.59
CA ALA A 105 2.84 -3.43 7.05
C ALA A 105 1.41 -3.69 6.58
N GLN A 106 0.61 -2.65 6.53
CA GLN A 106 -0.72 -2.70 5.95
C GLN A 106 -0.72 -1.93 4.65
N ASP A 107 -1.37 -2.51 3.63
CA ASP A 107 -1.58 -1.88 2.33
C ASP A 107 -3.05 -1.51 2.18
N CYS A 108 -3.32 -0.33 1.62
CA CYS A 108 -4.67 0.11 1.29
C CYS A 108 -5.04 -0.42 -0.09
N MET A 109 -5.93 -1.40 -0.14
CA MET A 109 -6.38 -2.06 -1.35
C MET A 109 -7.69 -1.44 -1.81
N THR A 110 -7.72 -0.92 -3.02
CA THR A 110 -8.95 -0.44 -3.68
C THR A 110 -9.74 -1.60 -4.26
N ILE A 111 -11.05 -1.45 -4.38
CA ILE A 111 -11.92 -2.49 -4.94
C ILE A 111 -11.56 -2.80 -6.39
N ASP A 112 -11.29 -1.77 -7.18
CA ASP A 112 -10.94 -1.85 -8.61
C ASP A 112 -9.43 -1.97 -8.88
N LYS A 113 -8.60 -2.05 -7.82
CA LYS A 113 -7.13 -2.14 -7.88
C LYS A 113 -6.44 -0.93 -8.51
N ILE A 114 -7.13 0.18 -8.69
CA ILE A 114 -6.58 1.45 -9.18
C ILE A 114 -6.49 2.43 -8.00
N PRO A 115 -5.37 3.13 -7.77
CA PRO A 115 -5.25 4.15 -6.72
C PRO A 115 -6.29 5.26 -6.83
N TYR A 116 -6.67 5.87 -5.71
CA TYR A 116 -7.47 7.09 -5.66
C TYR A 116 -6.55 8.31 -5.53
N ILE A 117 -6.48 9.10 -6.59
CA ILE A 117 -5.62 10.29 -6.69
C ILE A 117 -6.42 11.44 -7.27
N GLY A 118 -6.43 12.59 -6.60
CA GLY A 118 -7.11 13.78 -7.08
C GLY A 118 -7.92 14.51 -6.02
N LYS A 119 -8.98 15.23 -6.41
CA LYS A 119 -9.85 15.93 -5.46
C LYS A 119 -10.50 14.96 -4.50
N TYR A 120 -10.41 15.27 -3.21
CA TYR A 120 -10.92 14.43 -2.13
C TYR A 120 -12.43 14.16 -2.26
N SER A 121 -13.20 15.19 -2.58
CA SER A 121 -14.63 15.13 -2.92
C SER A 121 -15.05 16.41 -3.64
N ASP A 122 -16.26 16.40 -4.23
CA ASP A 122 -16.84 17.61 -4.85
C ASP A 122 -17.11 18.75 -3.86
N LYS A 123 -17.34 18.40 -2.59
CA LYS A 123 -17.62 19.38 -1.53
C LYS A 123 -16.35 20.00 -0.94
N THR A 124 -15.18 19.55 -1.32
CA THR A 124 -13.89 19.98 -0.79
C THR A 124 -12.91 20.34 -1.90
N PRO A 125 -13.12 21.47 -2.63
CA PRO A 125 -12.39 21.78 -3.86
C PRO A 125 -10.88 21.93 -3.67
N ASN A 126 -10.43 22.30 -2.49
CA ASN A 126 -9.01 22.55 -2.15
C ASN A 126 -8.39 21.39 -1.36
N ILE A 127 -9.07 20.26 -1.22
CA ILE A 127 -8.51 19.07 -0.56
C ILE A 127 -8.31 18.00 -1.61
N TYR A 128 -7.08 17.48 -1.65
CA TYR A 128 -6.66 16.41 -2.53
C TYR A 128 -6.34 15.17 -1.71
N VAL A 129 -6.39 14.00 -2.35
CA VAL A 129 -6.05 12.72 -1.74
C VAL A 129 -5.14 11.91 -2.64
N ALA A 130 -4.25 11.16 -2.03
CA ALA A 130 -3.44 10.14 -2.66
C ALA A 130 -3.46 8.90 -1.74
N THR A 131 -4.18 7.85 -2.16
CA THR A 131 -4.40 6.64 -1.35
C THR A 131 -4.74 5.42 -2.20
N GLY A 132 -4.83 4.27 -1.56
CA GLY A 132 -5.20 3.03 -2.23
C GLY A 132 -4.13 2.55 -3.21
N PHE A 133 -2.86 2.68 -2.84
CA PHE A 133 -1.73 2.33 -3.72
C PHE A 133 -1.54 0.83 -3.90
N ASN A 134 -2.43 0.05 -3.30
CA ASN A 134 -2.34 -1.40 -3.29
C ASN A 134 -0.94 -1.78 -2.76
N LYS A 135 -0.12 -2.46 -3.53
CA LYS A 135 1.27 -2.80 -3.15
C LYS A 135 2.32 -2.04 -3.99
N TRP A 136 1.89 -0.99 -4.71
CA TRP A 136 2.69 -0.22 -5.66
C TRP A 136 2.98 1.21 -5.19
N GLY A 137 3.30 1.36 -3.90
CA GLY A 137 3.47 2.66 -3.26
C GLY A 137 4.50 3.57 -3.95
N MET A 138 5.65 3.04 -4.38
CA MET A 138 6.72 3.83 -4.99
C MET A 138 6.30 4.44 -6.33
N THR A 139 5.74 3.65 -7.24
CA THR A 139 5.23 4.13 -8.54
C THR A 139 4.02 5.03 -8.39
N SER A 140 3.06 4.61 -7.55
CA SER A 140 1.82 5.36 -7.34
C SER A 140 2.07 6.72 -6.69
N SER A 141 3.08 6.87 -5.83
CA SER A 141 3.44 8.16 -5.24
C SER A 141 3.96 9.15 -6.28
N MET A 142 4.73 8.69 -7.27
CA MET A 142 5.20 9.55 -8.36
C MET A 142 4.05 10.01 -9.26
N VAL A 143 3.17 9.09 -9.64
CA VAL A 143 1.94 9.41 -10.40
C VAL A 143 1.07 10.38 -9.62
N SER A 144 0.93 10.19 -8.30
CA SER A 144 0.19 11.11 -7.44
C SER A 144 0.76 12.51 -7.43
N ALA A 145 2.09 12.62 -7.34
CA ALA A 145 2.76 13.91 -7.38
C ALA A 145 2.50 14.66 -8.69
N MET A 146 2.58 13.96 -9.83
CA MET A 146 2.29 14.53 -11.15
C MET A 146 0.84 15.02 -11.25
N ILE A 147 -0.13 14.15 -10.98
CA ILE A 147 -1.55 14.47 -11.12
C ILE A 147 -1.96 15.61 -10.17
N ILE A 148 -1.58 15.54 -8.91
CA ILE A 148 -2.00 16.54 -7.91
C ILE A 148 -1.31 17.88 -8.18
N SER A 149 -0.04 17.90 -8.60
CA SER A 149 0.62 19.15 -8.94
C SER A 149 -0.02 19.83 -10.16
N ASP A 150 -0.37 19.06 -11.19
CA ASP A 150 -1.06 19.60 -12.35
C ASP A 150 -2.44 20.17 -11.98
N MET A 151 -3.20 19.45 -11.15
CA MET A 151 -4.50 19.95 -10.65
C MET A 151 -4.38 21.24 -9.82
N ILE A 152 -3.33 21.39 -8.99
CA ILE A 152 -3.12 22.60 -8.19
C ILE A 152 -2.69 23.78 -9.07
N LEU A 153 -2.02 23.50 -10.18
CA LEU A 153 -1.55 24.50 -11.14
C LEU A 153 -2.53 24.75 -12.28
N ASP A 154 -3.77 24.21 -12.18
CA ASP A 154 -4.81 24.29 -13.22
C ASP A 154 -4.32 23.82 -14.60
N LYS A 155 -3.51 22.77 -14.63
CA LYS A 155 -3.04 22.10 -15.85
C LYS A 155 -3.86 20.86 -16.13
N GLU A 156 -4.05 20.57 -17.41
CA GLU A 156 -4.64 19.30 -17.85
C GLU A 156 -3.68 18.14 -17.62
N ASN A 157 -4.26 16.98 -17.26
CA ASN A 157 -3.51 15.73 -17.08
C ASN A 157 -4.40 14.56 -17.54
N ASP A 158 -3.96 13.86 -18.56
CA ASP A 158 -4.72 12.79 -19.24
C ASP A 158 -5.09 11.62 -18.31
N PHE A 159 -4.35 11.45 -17.23
CA PHE A 159 -4.57 10.37 -16.27
C PHE A 159 -5.52 10.74 -15.13
N SER A 160 -5.88 12.00 -14.99
CA SER A 160 -6.63 12.51 -13.83
C SER A 160 -8.00 11.81 -13.66
N GLU A 161 -8.68 11.46 -14.75
CA GLU A 161 -9.97 10.77 -14.68
C GLU A 161 -9.84 9.32 -14.25
N ILE A 162 -8.82 8.60 -14.75
CA ILE A 162 -8.57 7.19 -14.42
C ILE A 162 -8.33 7.01 -12.91
N PHE A 163 -7.60 7.93 -12.31
CA PHE A 163 -7.27 7.88 -10.88
C PHE A 163 -8.26 8.63 -9.99
N SER A 164 -9.29 9.25 -10.57
CA SER A 164 -10.24 10.10 -9.83
C SER A 164 -10.92 9.35 -8.68
N PRO A 165 -10.96 9.92 -7.46
CA PRO A 165 -11.73 9.36 -6.35
C PRO A 165 -13.24 9.29 -6.58
N LYS A 166 -13.76 9.95 -7.64
CA LYS A 166 -15.18 9.95 -8.02
C LYS A 166 -15.60 8.69 -8.78
N ARG A 167 -14.65 7.93 -9.35
CA ARG A 167 -14.91 6.76 -10.19
C ARG A 167 -15.45 5.52 -9.46
N PHE A 168 -16.06 5.67 -8.30
CA PHE A 168 -16.58 4.54 -7.53
C PHE A 168 -17.75 3.88 -8.25
N ASP A 169 -17.56 2.63 -8.67
CA ASP A 169 -18.59 1.79 -9.29
C ASP A 169 -19.00 0.66 -8.35
N LEU A 170 -20.28 0.66 -7.95
CA LEU A 170 -20.85 -0.36 -7.06
C LEU A 170 -20.96 -1.74 -7.73
N SER A 171 -20.93 -1.82 -9.07
CA SER A 171 -21.02 -3.10 -9.79
C SER A 171 -19.79 -3.99 -9.60
N LEU A 172 -18.67 -3.42 -9.19
CA LEU A 172 -17.43 -4.15 -8.91
C LEU A 172 -17.35 -4.68 -7.44
N SER A 173 -18.38 -4.46 -6.65
CA SER A 173 -18.40 -4.75 -5.21
C SER A 173 -19.11 -6.09 -4.87
N ILE A 174 -19.48 -6.90 -5.87
CA ILE A 174 -20.22 -8.16 -5.71
C ILE A 174 -19.35 -9.36 -6.06
#